data_f6d3080d24a187355abcc3b528422e00
#
_entry.id   f6d3080d24a187355abcc3b528422e00
#
_cell.length_a   1.000
_cell.length_b   1.000
_cell.length_c   1.000
_cell.angle_alpha   90.00
_cell.angle_beta   90.00
_cell.angle_gamma   90.00
#
_symmetry.space_group_name_H-M   'P 1'
#
loop_
_entity.id
_entity.type
_entity.pdbx_description
1 polymer ?
#
loop_
_entity_poly.entity_id
_entity_poly.type
_entity_poly.pdbx_seq_one_letter_code
_entity_poly.pdbx_strand_id
1 'polypeptide(L)'
;MTDFWTDTVFFGGVISLLGYEVGLLLKKRFRLAILNPLLIAVCCVIAVNKLLGVDYETYNQGGQYLSYLLTPATVCLAVPLYRQLSLLKRNWKAIICGLTAGIVAGAVGILALSKLFGLTHEQYVTLLPKSVTTAIGMGISQELGGLVAITTATIVITGILGNVLAEAVFKLFRIHHPVARGLALGNAAHAIGTAKAMELGEVEGAMSSLAIAVAGILTVVSASVFAPLL
;
A
#
# COMPACT_ATOMS: atom_id res chain seq x y z
N MET A 1 16.88 -28.80 -17.20
CA MET A 1 17.75 -27.60 -17.13
C MET A 1 17.06 -26.42 -16.45
N THR A 2 15.74 -26.33 -16.49
CA THR A 2 14.93 -25.33 -15.74
C THR A 2 15.03 -25.54 -14.24
N ASP A 3 15.05 -26.77 -13.77
CA ASP A 3 15.02 -27.16 -12.35
C ASP A 3 16.20 -26.60 -11.55
N PHE A 4 17.41 -26.53 -12.16
CA PHE A 4 18.60 -26.02 -11.48
C PHE A 4 18.49 -24.54 -11.07
N TRP A 5 17.80 -23.70 -11.87
CA TRP A 5 17.61 -22.27 -11.58
C TRP A 5 16.44 -22.02 -10.64
N THR A 6 15.39 -22.83 -10.73
CA THR A 6 14.18 -22.69 -9.92
C THR A 6 14.36 -23.28 -8.52
N ASP A 7 15.19 -24.30 -8.35
CA ASP A 7 15.47 -24.94 -7.06
C ASP A 7 16.47 -24.15 -6.18
N THR A 8 16.97 -23.01 -6.68
CA THR A 8 17.84 -22.18 -5.85
C THR A 8 17.03 -21.31 -4.91
N VAL A 9 17.42 -21.31 -3.64
CA VAL A 9 16.82 -20.46 -2.58
C VAL A 9 16.82 -18.97 -2.95
N PHE A 10 17.65 -18.55 -3.91
CA PHE A 10 17.76 -17.15 -4.33
C PHE A 10 16.82 -16.76 -5.47
N PHE A 11 16.18 -17.71 -6.14
CA PHE A 11 15.38 -17.47 -7.34
C PHE A 11 14.33 -16.35 -7.12
N GLY A 12 13.48 -16.48 -6.10
CA GLY A 12 12.42 -15.51 -5.83
C GLY A 12 12.94 -14.11 -5.53
N GLY A 13 14.05 -14.00 -4.79
CA GLY A 13 14.68 -12.72 -4.49
C GLY A 13 15.27 -12.05 -5.74
N VAL A 14 16.03 -12.82 -6.52
CA VAL A 14 16.69 -12.31 -7.74
C VAL A 14 15.68 -11.86 -8.78
N ILE A 15 14.62 -12.65 -9.05
CA ILE A 15 13.61 -12.29 -10.04
C ILE A 15 12.80 -11.07 -9.62
N SER A 16 12.56 -10.89 -8.31
CA SER A 16 11.88 -9.71 -7.78
C SER A 16 12.73 -8.46 -7.98
N LEU A 17 14.03 -8.51 -7.69
CA LEU A 17 14.96 -7.40 -7.90
C LEU A 17 15.12 -7.06 -9.37
N LEU A 18 15.29 -8.06 -10.24
CA LEU A 18 15.38 -7.85 -11.69
C LEU A 18 14.09 -7.26 -12.26
N GLY A 19 12.93 -7.74 -11.84
CA GLY A 19 11.63 -7.18 -12.24
C GLY A 19 11.49 -5.71 -11.83
N TYR A 20 11.96 -5.36 -10.64
CA TYR A 20 11.96 -3.98 -10.17
C TYR A 20 12.92 -3.10 -10.96
N GLU A 21 14.12 -3.59 -11.27
CA GLU A 21 15.10 -2.88 -12.10
C GLU A 21 14.56 -2.61 -13.52
N VAL A 22 13.93 -3.60 -14.14
CA VAL A 22 13.22 -3.42 -15.41
C VAL A 22 12.16 -2.32 -15.29
N GLY A 23 11.40 -2.31 -14.20
CA GLY A 23 10.43 -1.25 -13.92
C GLY A 23 11.06 0.15 -13.82
N LEU A 24 12.20 0.27 -13.14
CA LEU A 24 12.95 1.54 -13.03
C LEU A 24 13.45 2.01 -14.40
N LEU A 25 13.99 1.11 -15.20
CA LEU A 25 14.47 1.42 -16.55
C LEU A 25 13.34 1.91 -17.45
N LEU A 26 12.18 1.24 -17.41
CA LEU A 26 11.00 1.63 -18.18
C LEU A 26 10.45 3.00 -17.70
N LYS A 27 10.36 3.24 -16.39
CA LYS A 27 9.95 4.53 -15.83
C LYS A 27 10.90 5.65 -16.27
N LYS A 28 12.20 5.40 -16.23
CA LYS A 28 13.23 6.36 -16.67
C LYS A 28 13.14 6.67 -18.17
N ARG A 29 12.88 5.65 -18.99
CA ARG A 29 12.82 5.78 -20.46
C ARG A 29 11.58 6.51 -20.94
N PHE A 30 10.41 6.14 -20.41
CA PHE A 30 9.11 6.62 -20.92
C PHE A 30 8.48 7.72 -20.07
N ARG A 31 8.90 7.87 -18.79
CA ARG A 31 8.41 8.89 -17.85
C ARG A 31 6.88 8.91 -17.68
N LEU A 32 6.20 7.79 -17.96
CA LEU A 32 4.76 7.65 -17.78
C LEU A 32 4.44 7.24 -16.34
N ALA A 33 3.45 7.89 -15.72
CA ALA A 33 3.03 7.59 -14.33
C ALA A 33 2.53 6.13 -14.18
N ILE A 34 1.91 5.57 -15.23
CA ILE A 34 1.41 4.20 -15.24
C ILE A 34 2.54 3.16 -15.18
N LEU A 35 3.76 3.52 -15.64
CA LEU A 35 4.93 2.65 -15.53
C LEU A 35 5.55 2.73 -14.13
N ASN A 36 4.72 2.37 -13.12
CA ASN A 36 5.20 2.25 -11.75
C ASN A 36 6.14 1.04 -11.63
N PRO A 37 7.37 1.21 -11.11
CA PRO A 37 8.35 0.12 -11.01
C PRO A 37 7.84 -1.09 -10.25
N LEU A 38 7.06 -0.87 -9.17
CA LEU A 38 6.49 -1.95 -8.38
C LEU A 38 5.44 -2.73 -9.18
N LEU A 39 4.55 -2.04 -9.91
CA LEU A 39 3.57 -2.68 -10.79
C LEU A 39 4.24 -3.56 -11.84
N ILE A 40 5.28 -3.03 -12.48
CA ILE A 40 6.04 -3.77 -13.50
C ILE A 40 6.74 -4.97 -12.87
N ALA A 41 7.36 -4.81 -11.70
CA ALA A 41 8.00 -5.90 -10.97
C ALA A 41 7.01 -7.04 -10.70
N VAL A 42 5.83 -6.73 -10.16
CA VAL A 42 4.77 -7.72 -9.90
C VAL A 42 4.36 -8.44 -11.18
N CYS A 43 4.10 -7.69 -12.26
CA CYS A 43 3.75 -8.29 -13.55
C CYS A 43 4.86 -9.19 -14.12
N CYS A 44 6.11 -8.75 -14.03
CA CYS A 44 7.27 -9.54 -14.47
C CYS A 44 7.40 -10.84 -13.68
N VAL A 45 7.33 -10.77 -12.35
CA VAL A 45 7.42 -11.96 -11.47
C VAL A 45 6.30 -12.96 -11.78
N ILE A 46 5.05 -12.48 -11.89
CA ILE A 46 3.91 -13.35 -12.24
C ILE A 46 4.12 -13.98 -13.62
N ALA A 47 4.54 -13.19 -14.61
CA ALA A 47 4.75 -13.69 -15.96
C ALA A 47 5.87 -14.76 -16.02
N VAL A 48 7.00 -14.52 -15.35
CA VAL A 48 8.11 -15.47 -15.33
C VAL A 48 7.75 -16.75 -14.58
N ASN A 49 7.13 -16.65 -13.40
CA ASN A 49 6.68 -17.83 -12.65
C ASN A 49 5.71 -18.67 -13.48
N LYS A 50 4.78 -18.02 -14.17
CA LYS A 50 3.81 -18.73 -15.04
C LYS A 50 4.46 -19.38 -16.27
N LEU A 51 5.42 -18.70 -16.89
CA LEU A 51 6.14 -19.21 -18.06
C LEU A 51 7.06 -20.39 -17.71
N LEU A 52 7.69 -20.36 -16.53
CA LEU A 52 8.59 -21.41 -16.04
C LEU A 52 7.84 -22.53 -15.30
N GLY A 53 6.55 -22.38 -15.05
CA GLY A 53 5.75 -23.34 -14.28
C GLY A 53 6.14 -23.40 -12.79
N VAL A 54 6.71 -22.29 -12.26
CA VAL A 54 7.14 -22.20 -10.86
C VAL A 54 5.93 -21.89 -9.99
N ASP A 55 5.71 -22.68 -8.96
CA ASP A 55 4.67 -22.45 -7.97
C ASP A 55 5.03 -21.34 -6.97
N TYR A 56 4.04 -20.91 -6.19
CA TYR A 56 4.25 -19.85 -5.19
C TYR A 56 5.22 -20.26 -4.09
N GLU A 57 5.19 -21.51 -3.66
CA GLU A 57 6.03 -22.04 -2.58
C GLU A 57 7.51 -21.93 -2.95
N THR A 58 7.86 -22.38 -4.14
CA THR A 58 9.23 -22.30 -4.70
C THR A 58 9.69 -20.86 -4.84
N TYR A 59 8.84 -19.97 -5.38
CA TYR A 59 9.15 -18.55 -5.46
C TYR A 59 9.36 -17.94 -4.06
N ASN A 60 8.51 -18.29 -3.10
CA ASN A 60 8.51 -17.69 -1.76
C ASN A 60 9.75 -18.11 -0.94
N GLN A 61 10.38 -19.23 -1.23
CA GLN A 61 11.66 -19.61 -0.58
C GLN A 61 12.72 -18.51 -0.71
N GLY A 62 12.79 -17.85 -1.86
CA GLY A 62 13.68 -16.71 -2.07
C GLY A 62 13.04 -15.36 -1.75
N GLY A 63 11.75 -15.21 -2.05
CA GLY A 63 11.01 -13.99 -1.81
C GLY A 63 10.93 -13.58 -0.34
N GLN A 64 10.87 -14.54 0.58
CA GLN A 64 10.82 -14.28 2.02
C GLN A 64 12.02 -13.47 2.56
N TYR A 65 13.20 -13.58 1.93
CA TYR A 65 14.37 -12.79 2.35
C TYR A 65 14.15 -11.29 2.15
N LEU A 66 13.40 -10.90 1.12
CA LEU A 66 12.97 -9.51 0.94
C LEU A 66 11.97 -9.09 2.03
N SER A 67 11.14 -10.02 2.49
CA SER A 67 10.17 -9.75 3.57
C SER A 67 10.86 -9.47 4.91
N TYR A 68 12.04 -10.03 5.19
CA TYR A 68 12.82 -9.68 6.38
C TYR A 68 13.25 -8.22 6.42
N LEU A 69 13.39 -7.57 5.26
CA LEU A 69 13.72 -6.15 5.17
C LEU A 69 12.53 -5.24 5.47
N LEU A 70 11.30 -5.78 5.56
CA LEU A 70 10.10 -4.98 5.81
C LEU A 70 10.15 -4.29 7.18
N THR A 71 10.56 -5.00 8.23
CA THR A 71 10.65 -4.44 9.57
C THR A 71 11.68 -3.30 9.66
N PRO A 72 12.96 -3.47 9.26
CA PRO A 72 13.90 -2.37 9.28
C PRO A 72 13.49 -1.22 8.35
N ALA A 73 12.92 -1.50 7.18
CA ALA A 73 12.40 -0.46 6.30
C ALA A 73 11.29 0.36 6.98
N THR A 74 10.37 -0.30 7.66
CA THR A 74 9.29 0.38 8.42
C THR A 74 9.86 1.24 9.54
N VAL A 75 10.86 0.75 10.27
CA VAL A 75 11.55 1.53 11.31
C VAL A 75 12.24 2.77 10.72
N CYS A 76 12.85 2.65 9.54
CA CYS A 76 13.47 3.78 8.85
C CYS A 76 12.49 4.91 8.52
N LEU A 77 11.19 4.62 8.36
CA LEU A 77 10.15 5.65 8.16
C LEU A 77 10.00 6.58 9.37
N ALA A 78 10.48 6.20 10.55
CA ALA A 78 10.49 7.07 11.72
C ALA A 78 11.51 8.23 11.60
N VAL A 79 12.53 8.09 10.78
CA VAL A 79 13.58 9.13 10.62
C VAL A 79 13.02 10.44 10.04
N PRO A 80 12.36 10.47 8.86
CA PRO A 80 11.75 11.68 8.36
C PRO A 80 10.66 12.22 9.29
N LEU A 81 9.90 11.35 9.96
CA LEU A 81 8.91 11.75 10.96
C LEU A 81 9.54 12.50 12.12
N TYR A 82 10.65 11.99 12.69
CA TYR A 82 11.37 12.63 13.77
C TYR A 82 11.92 14.01 13.36
N ARG A 83 12.48 14.13 12.16
CA ARG A 83 12.99 15.40 11.62
C ARG A 83 11.91 16.48 11.49
N GLN A 84 10.65 16.07 11.24
CA GLN A 84 9.51 16.98 11.06
C GLN A 84 8.58 17.06 12.29
N LEU A 85 9.08 16.70 13.49
CA LEU A 85 8.26 16.63 14.71
C LEU A 85 7.65 17.98 15.11
N SER A 86 8.35 19.08 14.89
CA SER A 86 7.85 20.44 15.14
C SER A 86 6.64 20.79 14.26
N LEU A 87 6.70 20.42 12.99
CA LEU A 87 5.62 20.62 12.02
C LEU A 87 4.40 19.79 12.41
N LEU A 88 4.61 18.56 12.85
CA LEU A 88 3.59 17.67 13.36
C LEU A 88 2.87 18.25 14.57
N LYS A 89 3.63 18.70 15.58
CA LYS A 89 3.07 19.32 16.78
C LYS A 89 2.24 20.56 16.46
N ARG A 90 2.66 21.36 15.47
CA ARG A 90 1.94 22.57 15.05
C ARG A 90 0.64 22.26 14.33
N ASN A 91 0.56 21.18 13.58
CA ASN A 91 -0.58 20.82 12.72
C ASN A 91 -1.43 19.65 13.24
N TRP A 92 -1.25 19.20 14.50
CA TRP A 92 -1.83 17.97 15.00
C TRP A 92 -3.36 17.87 14.83
N LYS A 93 -4.09 18.99 15.04
CA LYS A 93 -5.56 19.03 14.86
C LYS A 93 -5.94 18.76 13.40
N ALA A 94 -5.28 19.42 12.45
CA ALA A 94 -5.54 19.22 11.03
C ALA A 94 -5.18 17.80 10.58
N ILE A 95 -4.11 17.22 11.15
CA ILE A 95 -3.67 15.85 10.89
C ILE A 95 -4.73 14.85 11.36
N ILE A 96 -5.16 14.92 12.61
CA ILE A 96 -6.15 14.00 13.16
C ILE A 96 -7.48 14.14 12.43
N CYS A 97 -7.99 15.36 12.23
CA CYS A 97 -9.23 15.58 11.50
C CYS A 97 -9.14 15.07 10.04
N GLY A 98 -8.04 15.34 9.36
CA GLY A 98 -7.84 14.92 7.97
C GLY A 98 -7.77 13.39 7.83
N LEU A 99 -7.03 12.72 8.72
CA LEU A 99 -6.93 11.25 8.71
C LEU A 99 -8.27 10.60 9.04
N THR A 100 -8.94 11.08 10.10
CA THR A 100 -10.26 10.55 10.49
C THR A 100 -11.29 10.74 9.37
N ALA A 101 -11.35 11.93 8.79
CA ALA A 101 -12.25 12.21 7.66
C ALA A 101 -11.97 11.30 6.46
N GLY A 102 -10.69 11.07 6.12
CA GLY A 102 -10.30 10.18 5.02
C GLY A 102 -10.68 8.71 5.28
N ILE A 103 -10.46 8.21 6.50
CA ILE A 103 -10.83 6.85 6.90
C ILE A 103 -12.34 6.66 6.87
N VAL A 104 -13.10 7.59 7.47
CA VAL A 104 -14.56 7.54 7.47
C VAL A 104 -15.11 7.63 6.04
N ALA A 105 -14.59 8.54 5.22
CA ALA A 105 -14.98 8.63 3.81
C ALA A 105 -14.69 7.33 3.03
N GLY A 106 -13.55 6.71 3.29
CA GLY A 106 -13.18 5.41 2.73
C GLY A 106 -14.16 4.31 3.14
N ALA A 107 -14.43 4.18 4.44
CA ALA A 107 -15.34 3.17 4.99
C ALA A 107 -16.78 3.36 4.48
N VAL A 108 -17.28 4.60 4.49
CA VAL A 108 -18.60 4.96 3.93
C VAL A 108 -18.66 4.64 2.44
N GLY A 109 -17.59 4.97 1.68
CA GLY A 109 -17.52 4.67 0.26
C GLY A 109 -17.57 3.16 -0.02
N ILE A 110 -16.85 2.36 0.75
CA ILE A 110 -16.89 0.89 0.63
C ILE A 110 -18.27 0.37 0.98
N LEU A 111 -18.88 0.83 2.08
CA LEU A 111 -20.24 0.45 2.48
C LEU A 111 -21.27 0.79 1.40
N ALA A 112 -21.21 2.02 0.86
CA ALA A 112 -22.13 2.46 -0.19
C ALA A 112 -22.00 1.63 -1.46
N LEU A 113 -20.77 1.37 -1.91
CA LEU A 113 -20.51 0.53 -3.09
C LEU A 113 -20.91 -0.93 -2.84
N SER A 114 -20.65 -1.47 -1.64
CA SER A 114 -21.05 -2.83 -1.28
C SER A 114 -22.56 -3.00 -1.32
N LYS A 115 -23.31 -2.04 -0.80
CA LYS A 115 -24.78 -2.04 -0.90
C LYS A 115 -25.26 -1.88 -2.34
N LEU A 116 -24.64 -1.00 -3.11
CA LEU A 116 -24.99 -0.77 -4.52
C LEU A 116 -24.79 -2.02 -5.38
N PHE A 117 -23.69 -2.75 -5.17
CA PHE A 117 -23.36 -3.95 -5.93
C PHE A 117 -23.88 -5.26 -5.30
N GLY A 118 -24.58 -5.19 -4.18
CA GLY A 118 -25.14 -6.36 -3.51
C GLY A 118 -24.07 -7.33 -2.99
N LEU A 119 -22.95 -6.80 -2.51
CA LEU A 119 -21.89 -7.65 -1.95
C LEU A 119 -22.35 -8.35 -0.66
N THR A 120 -21.86 -9.55 -0.44
CA THR A 120 -22.07 -10.26 0.82
C THR A 120 -21.29 -9.60 1.97
N HIS A 121 -21.68 -9.90 3.21
CA HIS A 121 -20.93 -9.44 4.39
C HIS A 121 -19.45 -9.85 4.33
N GLU A 122 -19.16 -11.08 3.96
CA GLU A 122 -17.78 -11.58 3.79
C GLU A 122 -16.97 -10.74 2.79
N GLN A 123 -17.57 -10.45 1.62
CA GLN A 123 -16.94 -9.60 0.60
C GLN A 123 -16.72 -8.17 1.09
N TYR A 124 -17.69 -7.63 1.80
CA TYR A 124 -17.61 -6.28 2.37
C TYR A 124 -16.48 -6.14 3.38
N VAL A 125 -16.41 -7.03 4.38
CA VAL A 125 -15.35 -6.98 5.41
C VAL A 125 -13.97 -7.29 4.84
N THR A 126 -13.90 -8.04 3.73
CA THR A 126 -12.69 -8.25 2.94
C THR A 126 -12.13 -6.94 2.37
N LEU A 127 -13.00 -6.04 1.90
CA LEU A 127 -12.61 -4.78 1.26
C LEU A 127 -12.41 -3.65 2.27
N LEU A 128 -13.01 -3.74 3.45
CA LEU A 128 -13.02 -2.67 4.45
C LEU A 128 -11.62 -2.17 4.83
N PRO A 129 -10.60 -3.03 5.06
CA PRO A 129 -9.27 -2.60 5.45
C PRO A 129 -8.33 -2.31 4.25
N LYS A 130 -8.85 -2.02 3.05
CA LYS A 130 -8.04 -1.87 1.82
C LYS A 130 -6.96 -0.78 1.84
N SER A 131 -7.07 0.20 2.74
CA SER A 131 -6.20 1.39 2.75
C SER A 131 -5.14 1.38 3.86
N VAL A 132 -4.97 0.27 4.57
CA VAL A 132 -3.92 0.10 5.58
C VAL A 132 -2.77 -0.80 5.07
N THR A 133 -1.75 -0.98 5.89
CA THR A 133 -0.66 -1.92 5.55
C THR A 133 -1.19 -3.35 5.49
N THR A 134 -0.56 -4.19 4.66
CA THR A 134 -0.97 -5.58 4.46
C THR A 134 -1.10 -6.34 5.77
N ALA A 135 -0.13 -6.20 6.69
CA ALA A 135 -0.16 -6.90 7.98
C ALA A 135 -1.39 -6.53 8.82
N ILE A 136 -1.72 -5.24 8.91
CA ILE A 136 -2.90 -4.75 9.66
C ILE A 136 -4.18 -5.19 8.95
N GLY A 137 -4.23 -5.05 7.62
CA GLY A 137 -5.41 -5.39 6.84
C GLY A 137 -5.73 -6.88 6.87
N MET A 138 -4.73 -7.74 6.81
CA MET A 138 -4.89 -9.20 6.96
C MET A 138 -5.47 -9.56 8.32
N GLY A 139 -4.95 -8.97 9.41
CA GLY A 139 -5.48 -9.20 10.76
C GLY A 139 -6.94 -8.77 10.90
N ILE A 140 -7.29 -7.57 10.43
CA ILE A 140 -8.68 -7.07 10.45
C ILE A 140 -9.60 -7.98 9.63
N SER A 141 -9.20 -8.36 8.42
CA SER A 141 -9.99 -9.22 7.55
C SER A 141 -10.21 -10.60 8.15
N GLN A 142 -9.18 -11.19 8.73
CA GLN A 142 -9.27 -12.49 9.39
C GLN A 142 -10.21 -12.45 10.60
N GLU A 143 -10.11 -11.41 11.44
CA GLU A 143 -10.95 -11.25 12.63
C GLU A 143 -12.43 -11.03 12.28
N LEU A 144 -12.70 -10.35 11.18
CA LEU A 144 -14.06 -10.05 10.71
C LEU A 144 -14.65 -11.13 9.79
N GLY A 145 -13.93 -12.24 9.53
CA GLY A 145 -14.39 -13.33 8.67
C GLY A 145 -14.29 -13.05 7.17
N GLY A 146 -13.40 -12.15 6.75
CA GLY A 146 -13.14 -11.84 5.35
C GLY A 146 -12.12 -12.79 4.70
N LEU A 147 -11.98 -12.66 3.38
CA LEU A 147 -11.06 -13.43 2.54
C LEU A 147 -9.67 -12.77 2.52
N VAL A 148 -8.76 -13.20 3.41
CA VAL A 148 -7.44 -12.59 3.63
C VAL A 148 -6.60 -12.45 2.34
N ALA A 149 -6.65 -13.44 1.45
CA ALA A 149 -5.93 -13.38 0.18
C ALA A 149 -6.44 -12.25 -0.73
N ILE A 150 -7.76 -12.05 -0.78
CA ILE A 150 -8.41 -10.98 -1.55
C ILE A 150 -8.13 -9.62 -0.90
N THR A 151 -8.18 -9.55 0.42
CA THR A 151 -7.78 -8.34 1.16
C THR A 151 -6.36 -7.93 0.81
N THR A 152 -5.41 -8.86 0.82
CA THR A 152 -4.01 -8.59 0.46
C THR A 152 -3.89 -8.05 -0.96
N ALA A 153 -4.53 -8.70 -1.93
CA ALA A 153 -4.54 -8.25 -3.33
C ALA A 153 -5.13 -6.83 -3.45
N THR A 154 -6.24 -6.57 -2.78
CA THR A 154 -6.93 -5.27 -2.80
C THR A 154 -6.07 -4.16 -2.19
N ILE A 155 -5.36 -4.44 -1.09
CA ILE A 155 -4.42 -3.50 -0.48
C ILE A 155 -3.30 -3.14 -1.46
N VAL A 156 -2.68 -4.13 -2.09
CA VAL A 156 -1.60 -3.90 -3.07
C VAL A 156 -2.11 -3.07 -4.25
N ILE A 157 -3.25 -3.43 -4.82
CA ILE A 157 -3.88 -2.69 -5.93
C ILE A 157 -4.19 -1.25 -5.51
N THR A 158 -4.78 -1.05 -4.33
CA THR A 158 -5.09 0.29 -3.79
C THR A 158 -3.81 1.13 -3.64
N GLY A 159 -2.75 0.54 -3.10
CA GLY A 159 -1.47 1.22 -2.95
C GLY A 159 -0.85 1.63 -4.28
N ILE A 160 -0.84 0.74 -5.27
CA ILE A 160 -0.33 1.01 -6.62
C ILE A 160 -1.16 2.11 -7.31
N LEU A 161 -2.49 1.99 -7.28
CA LEU A 161 -3.38 3.01 -7.86
C LEU A 161 -3.19 4.37 -7.19
N GLY A 162 -3.10 4.40 -5.86
CA GLY A 162 -2.85 5.64 -5.12
C GLY A 162 -1.52 6.28 -5.48
N ASN A 163 -0.46 5.50 -5.65
CA ASN A 163 0.85 5.99 -6.10
C ASN A 163 0.78 6.56 -7.53
N VAL A 164 0.17 5.84 -8.46
CA VAL A 164 0.08 6.22 -9.88
C VAL A 164 -0.79 7.47 -10.07
N LEU A 165 -1.93 7.52 -9.40
CA LEU A 165 -2.93 8.58 -9.58
C LEU A 165 -2.65 9.83 -8.73
N ALA A 166 -1.72 9.76 -7.76
CA ALA A 166 -1.47 10.82 -6.78
C ALA A 166 -1.32 12.20 -7.40
N GLU A 167 -0.40 12.35 -8.34
CA GLU A 167 -0.10 13.66 -8.95
C GLU A 167 -1.28 14.19 -9.77
N ALA A 168 -1.99 13.31 -10.49
CA ALA A 168 -3.18 13.67 -11.25
C ALA A 168 -4.29 14.18 -10.32
N VAL A 169 -4.52 13.49 -9.21
CA VAL A 169 -5.51 13.88 -8.19
C VAL A 169 -5.10 15.21 -7.54
N PHE A 170 -3.84 15.37 -7.14
CA PHE A 170 -3.37 16.63 -6.55
C PHE A 170 -3.52 17.81 -7.50
N LYS A 171 -3.22 17.62 -8.79
CA LYS A 171 -3.40 18.65 -9.81
C LYS A 171 -4.87 18.97 -10.05
N LEU A 172 -5.71 17.95 -10.17
CA LEU A 172 -7.15 18.11 -10.44
C LEU A 172 -7.85 18.87 -9.30
N PHE A 173 -7.56 18.49 -8.06
CA PHE A 173 -8.15 19.11 -6.86
C PHE A 173 -7.35 20.29 -6.30
N ARG A 174 -6.27 20.72 -7.01
CA ARG A 174 -5.40 21.84 -6.60
C ARG A 174 -4.83 21.68 -5.20
N ILE A 175 -4.44 20.47 -4.81
CA ILE A 175 -3.83 20.18 -3.52
C ILE A 175 -2.34 20.50 -3.60
N HIS A 176 -1.92 21.64 -3.06
CA HIS A 176 -0.54 22.12 -3.12
C HIS A 176 0.22 21.99 -1.81
N HIS A 177 -0.49 21.92 -0.68
CA HIS A 177 0.14 21.93 0.64
C HIS A 177 0.83 20.59 0.93
N PRO A 178 2.16 20.58 1.25
CA PRO A 178 2.95 19.35 1.41
C PRO A 178 2.36 18.41 2.49
N VAL A 179 1.93 18.97 3.63
CA VAL A 179 1.30 18.20 4.71
C VAL A 179 0.06 17.46 4.21
N ALA A 180 -0.81 18.13 3.44
CA ALA A 180 -2.03 17.52 2.92
C ALA A 180 -1.73 16.39 1.92
N ARG A 181 -0.73 16.57 1.03
CA ARG A 181 -0.28 15.56 0.08
C ARG A 181 0.25 14.31 0.80
N GLY A 182 1.13 14.53 1.80
CA GLY A 182 1.70 13.45 2.59
C GLY A 182 0.61 12.66 3.32
N LEU A 183 -0.28 13.35 4.05
CA LEU A 183 -1.38 12.70 4.77
C LEU A 183 -2.30 11.91 3.83
N ALA A 184 -2.65 12.48 2.68
CA ALA A 184 -3.51 11.81 1.70
C ALA A 184 -2.87 10.52 1.16
N LEU A 185 -1.57 10.55 0.82
CA LEU A 185 -0.85 9.38 0.33
C LEU A 185 -0.71 8.27 1.38
N GLY A 186 -0.34 8.63 2.61
CA GLY A 186 -0.21 7.65 3.69
C GLY A 186 -1.55 7.04 4.10
N ASN A 187 -2.61 7.82 4.11
CA ASN A 187 -3.96 7.38 4.49
C ASN A 187 -4.64 6.54 3.39
N ALA A 188 -4.46 6.88 2.12
CA ALA A 188 -5.13 6.20 1.02
C ALA A 188 -4.33 5.02 0.45
N ALA A 189 -2.99 5.13 0.43
CA ALA A 189 -2.09 4.21 -0.28
C ALA A 189 -0.95 3.66 0.58
N HIS A 190 -1.05 3.82 1.89
CA HIS A 190 -0.17 3.23 2.92
C HIS A 190 1.34 3.30 2.56
N ALA A 191 2.09 2.20 2.72
CA ALA A 191 3.54 2.17 2.48
C ALA A 191 3.91 2.48 1.01
N ILE A 192 3.11 2.03 0.04
CA ILE A 192 3.34 2.30 -1.39
C ILE A 192 3.14 3.80 -1.69
N GLY A 193 2.11 4.42 -1.08
CA GLY A 193 1.90 5.86 -1.16
C GLY A 193 2.99 6.66 -0.45
N THR A 194 3.55 6.13 0.65
CA THR A 194 4.65 6.78 1.36
C THR A 194 5.93 6.81 0.54
N ALA A 195 6.23 5.75 -0.21
CA ALA A 195 7.33 5.77 -1.16
C ALA A 195 7.17 6.92 -2.19
N LYS A 196 5.95 7.11 -2.69
CA LYS A 196 5.63 8.25 -3.57
C LYS A 196 5.74 9.60 -2.85
N ALA A 197 5.28 9.69 -1.61
CA ALA A 197 5.38 10.91 -0.80
C ALA A 197 6.85 11.33 -0.58
N MET A 198 7.75 10.37 -0.35
CA MET A 198 9.20 10.63 -0.24
C MET A 198 9.83 11.13 -1.54
N GLU A 199 9.33 10.67 -2.71
CA GLU A 199 9.74 11.22 -4.01
C GLU A 199 9.31 12.69 -4.20
N LEU A 200 8.16 13.07 -3.60
CA LEU A 200 7.61 14.44 -3.70
C LEU A 200 8.34 15.43 -2.79
N GLY A 201 8.74 15.00 -1.59
CA GLY A 201 9.48 15.84 -0.66
C GLY A 201 9.59 15.26 0.75
N GLU A 202 10.48 15.86 1.56
CA GLU A 202 10.75 15.41 2.93
C GLU A 202 9.53 15.60 3.84
N VAL A 203 8.79 16.70 3.67
CA VAL A 203 7.58 16.98 4.44
C VAL A 203 6.46 15.99 4.09
N GLU A 204 6.24 15.76 2.80
CA GLU A 204 5.27 14.79 2.31
C GLU A 204 5.60 13.39 2.83
N GLY A 205 6.87 12.97 2.76
CA GLY A 205 7.34 11.69 3.26
C GLY A 205 7.10 11.51 4.77
N ALA A 206 7.46 12.53 5.56
CA ALA A 206 7.26 12.52 7.01
C ALA A 206 5.78 12.44 7.39
N MET A 207 4.94 13.24 6.75
CA MET A 207 3.50 13.25 7.02
C MET A 207 2.81 11.95 6.58
N SER A 208 3.28 11.36 5.49
CA SER A 208 2.79 10.06 5.02
C SER A 208 3.19 8.93 5.97
N SER A 209 4.42 8.93 6.48
CA SER A 209 4.91 7.97 7.48
C SER A 209 4.08 8.03 8.78
N LEU A 210 3.74 9.24 9.24
CA LEU A 210 2.82 9.43 10.36
C LEU A 210 1.43 8.87 10.04
N ALA A 211 0.93 9.20 8.85
CA ALA A 211 -0.41 8.81 8.44
C ALA A 211 -0.58 7.28 8.45
N ILE A 212 0.42 6.51 8.01
CA ILE A 212 0.37 5.04 8.08
C ILE A 212 0.09 4.55 9.51
N ALA A 213 0.85 5.06 10.49
CA ALA A 213 0.74 4.60 11.87
C ALA A 213 -0.62 4.96 12.48
N VAL A 214 -1.03 6.22 12.32
CA VAL A 214 -2.31 6.72 12.87
C VAL A 214 -3.49 6.09 12.13
N ALA A 215 -3.44 6.01 10.80
CA ALA A 215 -4.51 5.40 10.01
C ALA A 215 -4.66 3.90 10.32
N GLY A 216 -3.57 3.19 10.60
CA GLY A 216 -3.63 1.80 11.04
C GLY A 216 -4.50 1.64 12.28
N ILE A 217 -4.22 2.40 13.33
CA ILE A 217 -4.98 2.37 14.60
C ILE A 217 -6.45 2.79 14.37
N LEU A 218 -6.66 3.91 13.69
CA LEU A 218 -8.01 4.41 13.43
C LEU A 218 -8.83 3.46 12.56
N THR A 219 -8.20 2.73 11.63
CA THR A 219 -8.90 1.76 10.79
C THR A 219 -9.34 0.54 11.57
N VAL A 220 -8.56 0.06 12.54
CA VAL A 220 -9.01 -1.02 13.44
C VAL A 220 -10.29 -0.63 14.16
N VAL A 221 -10.30 0.57 14.77
CA VAL A 221 -11.50 1.09 15.46
C VAL A 221 -12.66 1.29 14.48
N SER A 222 -12.41 1.90 13.33
CA SER A 222 -13.41 2.14 12.30
C SER A 222 -13.99 0.84 11.74
N ALA A 223 -13.16 -0.18 11.50
CA ALA A 223 -13.60 -1.47 11.00
C ALA A 223 -14.60 -2.14 11.96
N SER A 224 -14.34 -2.10 13.26
CA SER A 224 -15.26 -2.65 14.27
C SER A 224 -16.63 -1.95 14.29
N VAL A 225 -16.66 -0.64 13.96
CA VAL A 225 -17.90 0.14 13.88
C VAL A 225 -18.65 -0.11 12.56
N PHE A 226 -17.91 -0.21 11.45
CA PHE A 226 -18.50 -0.32 10.13
C PHE A 226 -18.85 -1.76 9.73
N ALA A 227 -18.14 -2.78 10.23
CA ALA A 227 -18.39 -4.17 9.88
C ALA A 227 -19.87 -4.60 10.08
N PRO A 228 -20.55 -4.28 11.18
CA PRO A 228 -21.95 -4.72 11.38
C PRO A 228 -22.98 -3.96 10.53
N LEU A 229 -22.60 -3.01 9.67
CA LEU A 229 -23.53 -2.19 8.89
C LEU A 229 -23.96 -2.84 7.56
N LEU A 230 -23.38 -3.96 7.21
CA LEU A 230 -23.74 -4.84 6.09
C LEU A 230 -23.71 -6.32 6.58
#